data_dd8c1bde340974d3125cfd9e2649cce4
#
_entry.id   dd8c1bde340974d3125cfd9e2649cce4
#
_cell.length_a   1.000
_cell.length_b   1.000
_cell.length_c   1.000
_cell.angle_alpha   90.00
_cell.angle_beta   90.00
_cell.angle_gamma   90.00
#
_symmetry.space_group_name_H-M   'P 1'
#
loop_
_entity.id
_entity.type
_entity.pdbx_description
1 polymer ?
#
loop_
_entity_poly.entity_id
_entity_poly.type
_entity_poly.pdbx_seq_one_letter_code
_entity_poly.pdbx_strand_id
1 'polypeptide(L)'
;RGAPAPRPAFPSRDRRVSTSPKHLTHFEGGNALSAFRSQALLPRLQAVQPRISAVHARHVHWVWSDHPLAGGEQDKLEALLRYGDPYGGPAEGALLVVAPRLGTVSPWASKATDIAHNCGLAVRRVERVTEFRLTLKSGLLGAAKALSADEWQACAALLHDRMTESVLLARADTAPLFDEQPGKPMEHVDVLGRGKAALEAANTDFGLALSD
;
A
#
# COMPACT_ATOMS: atom_id res chain seq x y z
N ARG A 1 -33.77 -38.25 -25.60
CA ARG A 1 -32.49 -37.64 -25.25
C ARG A 1 -32.76 -36.78 -24.03
N GLY A 2 -32.31 -37.25 -22.85
CA GLY A 2 -32.54 -36.61 -21.56
C GLY A 2 -31.75 -35.30 -21.42
N ALA A 3 -32.39 -34.28 -20.85
CA ALA A 3 -31.74 -33.02 -20.50
C ALA A 3 -30.64 -33.22 -19.42
N PRO A 4 -29.51 -32.54 -19.49
CA PRO A 4 -28.48 -32.67 -18.47
C PRO A 4 -28.96 -32.12 -17.13
N ALA A 5 -28.64 -32.83 -16.05
CA ALA A 5 -28.97 -32.45 -14.68
C ALA A 5 -28.39 -31.07 -14.32
N PRO A 6 -29.12 -30.24 -13.53
CA PRO A 6 -28.62 -28.94 -13.08
C PRO A 6 -27.37 -29.12 -12.19
N ARG A 7 -26.34 -28.34 -12.47
CA ARG A 7 -25.12 -28.29 -11.67
C ARG A 7 -25.44 -27.76 -10.26
N PRO A 8 -24.80 -28.32 -9.21
CA PRO A 8 -25.00 -27.82 -7.86
C PRO A 8 -24.52 -26.34 -7.77
N ALA A 9 -25.39 -25.47 -7.27
CA ALA A 9 -25.05 -24.10 -6.96
C ALA A 9 -24.04 -24.09 -5.79
N PHE A 10 -22.87 -23.52 -6.02
CA PHE A 10 -21.94 -23.22 -4.94
C PHE A 10 -22.58 -22.16 -4.03
N PRO A 11 -22.55 -22.34 -2.70
CA PRO A 11 -23.04 -21.33 -1.79
C PRO A 11 -22.23 -20.04 -1.98
N SER A 12 -22.90 -18.97 -2.35
CA SER A 12 -22.33 -17.63 -2.32
C SER A 12 -21.91 -17.37 -0.87
N ARG A 13 -20.60 -17.27 -0.61
CA ARG A 13 -20.09 -16.70 0.63
C ARG A 13 -20.47 -15.23 0.62
N ASP A 14 -21.59 -14.91 1.25
CA ASP A 14 -21.94 -13.55 1.64
C ASP A 14 -20.80 -13.03 2.55
N ARG A 15 -19.80 -12.38 1.95
CA ARG A 15 -18.87 -11.56 2.70
C ARG A 15 -19.63 -10.31 3.10
N ARG A 16 -20.27 -10.39 4.24
CA ARG A 16 -20.78 -9.20 4.92
C ARG A 16 -19.58 -8.26 5.08
N VAL A 17 -19.64 -7.10 4.44
CA VAL A 17 -18.73 -5.99 4.73
C VAL A 17 -18.88 -5.72 6.22
N SER A 18 -17.83 -5.99 6.98
CA SER A 18 -17.84 -5.76 8.43
C SER A 18 -18.00 -4.27 8.67
N THR A 19 -19.10 -3.87 9.29
CA THR A 19 -19.39 -2.51 9.74
C THR A 19 -18.73 -2.18 11.09
N SER A 20 -17.89 -3.10 11.60
CA SER A 20 -17.14 -2.87 12.86
C SER A 20 -16.12 -1.73 12.67
N PRO A 21 -15.93 -0.88 13.70
CA PRO A 21 -14.93 0.18 13.64
C PRO A 21 -13.55 -0.44 13.40
N LYS A 22 -12.81 0.11 12.45
CA LYS A 22 -11.44 -0.32 12.14
C LYS A 22 -10.50 0.24 13.21
N HIS A 23 -9.81 -0.64 13.92
CA HIS A 23 -8.72 -0.25 14.82
C HIS A 23 -7.40 -0.34 14.05
N LEU A 24 -6.80 0.81 13.77
CA LEU A 24 -5.53 0.92 13.08
C LEU A 24 -4.44 1.33 14.06
N THR A 25 -3.46 0.46 14.24
CA THR A 25 -2.27 0.73 15.05
C THR A 25 -1.05 0.71 14.14
N HIS A 26 -0.07 1.58 14.38
CA HIS A 26 1.16 1.57 13.62
C HIS A 26 2.38 1.29 14.51
N PHE A 27 3.38 0.63 13.92
CA PHE A 27 4.66 0.30 14.54
C PHE A 27 5.79 0.84 13.68
N GLU A 28 6.71 1.53 14.30
CA GLU A 28 7.90 2.05 13.62
C GLU A 28 8.90 0.91 13.39
N GLY A 29 9.29 0.72 12.14
CA GLY A 29 10.21 -0.32 11.72
C GLY A 29 11.62 0.21 11.49
N GLY A 30 12.44 -0.67 10.93
CA GLY A 30 13.84 -0.40 10.62
C GLY A 30 14.04 0.49 9.39
N ASN A 31 15.31 0.68 9.05
CA ASN A 31 15.76 1.45 7.89
C ASN A 31 15.27 0.82 6.59
N ALA A 32 14.65 1.63 5.72
CA ALA A 32 14.14 1.21 4.41
C ALA A 32 15.05 1.63 3.24
N LEU A 33 16.07 2.46 3.50
CA LEU A 33 16.96 3.01 2.49
C LEU A 33 18.41 2.86 2.94
N SER A 34 19.14 1.95 2.32
CA SER A 34 20.57 1.78 2.62
C SER A 34 21.39 3.04 2.29
N ALA A 35 22.53 3.21 2.95
CA ALA A 35 23.43 4.33 2.70
C ALA A 35 23.82 4.44 1.22
N PHE A 36 24.08 3.32 0.57
CA PHE A 36 24.42 3.27 -0.86
C PHE A 36 23.26 3.81 -1.73
N ARG A 37 22.04 3.36 -1.48
CA ARG A 37 20.85 3.84 -2.20
C ARG A 37 20.57 5.32 -1.93
N SER A 38 20.73 5.76 -0.68
CA SER A 38 20.58 7.16 -0.31
C SER A 38 21.57 8.05 -1.07
N GLN A 39 22.84 7.65 -1.14
CA GLN A 39 23.89 8.37 -1.89
C GLN A 39 23.58 8.43 -3.39
N ALA A 40 23.08 7.37 -3.99
CA ALA A 40 22.70 7.33 -5.40
C ALA A 40 21.44 8.17 -5.72
N LEU A 41 20.50 8.24 -4.77
CA LEU A 41 19.22 8.94 -4.93
C LEU A 41 19.35 10.46 -4.70
N LEU A 42 20.22 10.87 -3.77
CA LEU A 42 20.38 12.26 -3.36
C LEU A 42 20.67 13.24 -4.53
N PRO A 43 21.60 12.97 -5.45
CA PRO A 43 21.85 13.86 -6.58
C PRO A 43 20.64 14.03 -7.49
N ARG A 44 19.83 12.98 -7.65
CA ARG A 44 18.61 13.02 -8.46
C ARG A 44 17.54 13.93 -7.81
N LEU A 45 17.40 13.83 -6.49
CA LEU A 45 16.51 14.70 -5.71
C LEU A 45 17.02 16.14 -5.70
N GLN A 46 18.34 16.36 -5.64
CA GLN A 46 18.94 17.70 -5.71
C GLN A 46 18.77 18.36 -7.09
N ALA A 47 18.67 17.59 -8.16
CA ALA A 47 18.35 18.11 -9.49
C ALA A 47 16.91 18.69 -9.55
N VAL A 48 15.97 18.14 -8.76
CA VAL A 48 14.62 18.66 -8.60
C VAL A 48 14.62 19.87 -7.65
N GLN A 49 15.26 19.74 -6.49
CA GLN A 49 15.32 20.78 -5.48
C GLN A 49 16.70 20.80 -4.80
N PRO A 50 17.56 21.79 -5.17
CA PRO A 50 18.95 21.87 -4.67
C PRO A 50 19.08 22.03 -3.16
N ARG A 51 18.00 22.43 -2.47
CA ARG A 51 17.99 22.53 -1.00
C ARG A 51 17.91 21.20 -0.28
N ILE A 52 17.62 20.10 -0.97
CA ILE A 52 17.61 18.77 -0.35
C ILE A 52 19.06 18.40 -0.01
N SER A 53 19.33 18.21 1.27
CA SER A 53 20.67 17.88 1.77
C SER A 53 20.85 16.43 2.15
N ALA A 54 19.75 15.74 2.49
CA ALA A 54 19.75 14.31 2.81
C ALA A 54 18.39 13.69 2.55
N VAL A 55 18.38 12.39 2.31
CA VAL A 55 17.21 11.54 2.21
C VAL A 55 17.37 10.31 3.09
N HIS A 56 16.39 10.06 3.93
CA HIS A 56 16.30 8.88 4.80
C HIS A 56 14.96 8.20 4.57
N ALA A 57 14.89 6.91 4.84
CA ALA A 57 13.60 6.21 4.79
C ALA A 57 13.54 5.15 5.88
N ARG A 58 12.34 4.95 6.43
CA ARG A 58 12.04 3.86 7.35
C ARG A 58 10.80 3.11 6.94
N HIS A 59 10.71 1.87 7.34
CA HIS A 59 9.45 1.14 7.27
C HIS A 59 8.54 1.56 8.42
N VAL A 60 7.25 1.64 8.13
CA VAL A 60 6.19 1.76 9.13
C VAL A 60 5.16 0.68 8.84
N HIS A 61 4.83 -0.09 9.86
CA HIS A 61 3.90 -1.20 9.74
C HIS A 61 2.56 -0.79 10.32
N TRP A 62 1.50 -0.95 9.54
CA TRP A 62 0.14 -0.70 9.95
C TRP A 62 -0.57 -2.02 10.20
N VAL A 63 -1.27 -2.12 11.31
CA VAL A 63 -2.02 -3.29 11.73
C VAL A 63 -3.47 -2.90 11.86
N TRP A 64 -4.32 -3.60 11.13
CA TRP A 64 -5.77 -3.52 11.27
C TRP A 64 -6.28 -4.69 12.09
N SER A 65 -7.02 -4.39 13.15
CA SER A 65 -7.69 -5.35 14.03
C SER A 65 -9.16 -4.99 14.23
N ASP A 66 -9.97 -5.96 14.67
CA ASP A 66 -11.40 -5.75 14.97
C ASP A 66 -11.60 -5.11 16.34
N HIS A 67 -10.60 -5.11 17.19
CA HIS A 67 -10.58 -4.54 18.53
C HIS A 67 -9.25 -3.82 18.81
N PRO A 68 -9.19 -2.91 19.78
CA PRO A 68 -7.93 -2.35 20.23
C PRO A 68 -6.98 -3.47 20.67
N LEU A 69 -5.72 -3.39 20.24
CA LEU A 69 -4.70 -4.37 20.60
C LEU A 69 -4.41 -4.32 22.10
N ALA A 70 -4.46 -5.47 22.79
CA ALA A 70 -4.03 -5.59 24.17
C ALA A 70 -2.50 -5.49 24.27
N GLY A 71 -1.96 -5.16 25.47
CA GLY A 71 -0.53 -4.97 25.67
C GLY A 71 0.31 -6.16 25.18
N GLY A 72 -0.07 -7.39 25.53
CA GLY A 72 0.65 -8.59 25.08
C GLY A 72 0.59 -8.84 23.57
N GLU A 73 -0.46 -8.36 22.87
CA GLU A 73 -0.54 -8.41 21.41
C GLU A 73 0.35 -7.35 20.78
N GLN A 74 0.39 -6.14 21.39
CA GLN A 74 1.29 -5.07 20.94
C GLN A 74 2.74 -5.48 21.07
N ASP A 75 3.16 -6.04 22.22
CA ASP A 75 4.53 -6.52 22.45
C ASP A 75 4.94 -7.59 21.44
N LYS A 76 4.05 -8.54 21.15
CA LYS A 76 4.30 -9.58 20.13
C LYS A 76 4.42 -8.98 18.73
N LEU A 77 3.55 -8.05 18.34
CA LEU A 77 3.62 -7.37 17.07
C LEU A 77 4.89 -6.56 16.93
N GLU A 78 5.25 -5.81 17.98
CA GLU A 78 6.49 -5.03 17.98
C GLU A 78 7.71 -5.94 17.80
N ALA A 79 7.76 -7.08 18.49
CA ALA A 79 8.84 -8.06 18.32
C ALA A 79 8.89 -8.66 16.91
N LEU A 80 7.75 -9.02 16.32
CA LEU A 80 7.64 -9.56 14.95
C LEU A 80 8.01 -8.55 13.88
N LEU A 81 7.69 -7.27 14.09
CA LEU A 81 7.86 -6.20 13.10
C LEU A 81 9.21 -5.47 13.25
N ARG A 82 10.00 -5.82 14.26
CA ARG A 82 11.36 -5.30 14.47
C ARG A 82 12.36 -6.18 13.73
N TYR A 83 12.74 -5.79 12.54
CA TYR A 83 13.71 -6.47 11.70
C TYR A 83 14.52 -5.47 10.86
N GLY A 84 15.64 -5.94 10.29
CA GLY A 84 16.56 -5.12 9.51
C GLY A 84 17.39 -4.17 10.35
N ASP A 85 18.09 -3.24 9.70
CA ASP A 85 18.91 -2.25 10.38
C ASP A 85 18.06 -1.21 11.10
N PRO A 86 18.46 -0.74 12.28
CA PRO A 86 17.77 0.33 12.97
C PRO A 86 17.70 1.61 12.12
N TYR A 87 16.58 2.34 12.23
CA TYR A 87 16.48 3.65 11.60
C TYR A 87 17.31 4.68 12.36
N GLY A 88 18.33 5.24 11.70
CA GLY A 88 19.21 6.28 12.26
C GLY A 88 18.98 7.68 11.65
N GLY A 89 17.89 7.87 10.92
CA GLY A 89 17.56 9.15 10.29
C GLY A 89 16.81 10.11 11.23
N PRO A 90 16.52 11.34 10.77
CA PRO A 90 15.85 12.35 11.57
C PRO A 90 14.39 11.99 11.86
N ALA A 91 13.87 12.42 13.02
CA ALA A 91 12.45 12.32 13.35
C ALA A 91 11.60 13.33 12.56
N GLU A 92 12.19 14.47 12.20
CA GLU A 92 11.54 15.58 11.49
C GLU A 92 12.07 15.72 10.07
N GLY A 93 11.40 16.56 9.26
CA GLY A 93 11.76 16.83 7.87
C GLY A 93 10.53 16.73 6.97
N ALA A 94 10.71 17.04 5.69
CA ALA A 94 9.65 16.92 4.70
C ALA A 94 9.30 15.43 4.52
N LEU A 95 8.08 15.06 4.91
CA LEU A 95 7.60 13.67 4.94
C LEU A 95 6.89 13.31 3.63
N LEU A 96 7.24 12.17 3.06
CA LEU A 96 6.52 11.51 1.97
C LEU A 96 6.34 10.05 2.33
N VAL A 97 5.11 9.57 2.28
CA VAL A 97 4.75 8.18 2.58
C VAL A 97 4.48 7.45 1.27
N VAL A 98 5.23 6.40 1.02
CA VAL A 98 5.02 5.49 -0.10
C VAL A 98 4.32 4.25 0.42
N ALA A 99 3.13 4.01 -0.06
CA ALA A 99 2.27 2.90 0.31
C ALA A 99 2.03 1.99 -0.90
N PRO A 100 1.68 0.71 -0.72
CA PRO A 100 1.13 -0.09 -1.78
C PRO A 100 -0.07 0.61 -2.44
N ARG A 101 -0.32 0.30 -3.70
CA ARG A 101 -1.42 0.90 -4.45
C ARG A 101 -2.74 0.75 -3.69
N LEU A 102 -3.45 1.84 -3.49
CA LEU A 102 -4.74 1.85 -2.81
C LEU A 102 -5.72 0.89 -3.49
N GLY A 103 -6.51 0.18 -2.71
CA GLY A 103 -7.44 -0.84 -3.20
C GLY A 103 -6.79 -2.20 -3.50
N THR A 104 -5.50 -2.39 -3.22
CA THR A 104 -4.80 -3.67 -3.38
C THR A 104 -4.25 -4.19 -2.06
N VAL A 105 -3.90 -5.47 -2.02
CA VAL A 105 -3.17 -6.10 -0.91
C VAL A 105 -1.78 -6.45 -1.43
N SER A 106 -0.74 -5.94 -0.78
CA SER A 106 0.63 -6.25 -1.21
C SER A 106 0.98 -7.72 -0.94
N PRO A 107 1.87 -8.34 -1.74
CA PRO A 107 2.37 -9.69 -1.44
C PRO A 107 3.05 -9.77 -0.07
N TRP A 108 3.70 -8.68 0.36
CA TRP A 108 4.29 -8.58 1.70
C TRP A 108 3.22 -8.64 2.78
N ALA A 109 2.09 -7.91 2.60
CA ALA A 109 1.00 -7.89 3.57
C ALA A 109 0.36 -9.26 3.77
N SER A 110 0.14 -10.02 2.69
CA SER A 110 -0.40 -11.37 2.78
C SER A 110 0.50 -12.27 3.65
N LYS A 111 1.81 -12.25 3.40
CA LYS A 111 2.76 -13.04 4.17
C LYS A 111 2.88 -12.58 5.62
N ALA A 112 2.94 -11.27 5.87
CA ALA A 112 3.03 -10.74 7.23
C ALA A 112 1.78 -11.04 8.06
N THR A 113 0.59 -10.95 7.44
CA THR A 113 -0.67 -11.29 8.09
C THR A 113 -0.74 -12.78 8.44
N ASP A 114 -0.30 -13.68 7.53
CA ASP A 114 -0.23 -15.11 7.80
C ASP A 114 0.72 -15.43 8.97
N ILE A 115 1.89 -14.77 9.02
CA ILE A 115 2.83 -14.93 10.13
C ILE A 115 2.20 -14.48 11.45
N ALA A 116 1.52 -13.32 11.46
CA ALA A 116 0.84 -12.83 12.65
C ALA A 116 -0.23 -13.82 13.15
N HIS A 117 -1.03 -14.41 12.23
CA HIS A 117 -2.01 -15.43 12.57
C HIS A 117 -1.35 -16.70 13.15
N ASN A 118 -0.25 -17.15 12.58
CA ASN A 118 0.51 -18.31 13.07
C ASN A 118 1.11 -18.06 14.47
N CYS A 119 1.34 -16.80 14.85
CA CYS A 119 1.74 -16.38 16.19
C CYS A 119 0.54 -16.20 17.15
N GLY A 120 -0.67 -16.54 16.74
CA GLY A 120 -1.87 -16.44 17.56
C GLY A 120 -2.41 -15.01 17.71
N LEU A 121 -2.12 -14.13 16.75
CA LEU A 121 -2.62 -12.75 16.74
C LEU A 121 -3.87 -12.63 15.87
N ALA A 122 -4.97 -12.11 16.45
CA ALA A 122 -6.25 -11.93 15.76
C ALA A 122 -6.30 -10.59 15.01
N VAL A 123 -5.40 -10.41 14.04
CA VAL A 123 -5.36 -9.23 13.19
C VAL A 123 -6.05 -9.48 11.86
N ARG A 124 -6.63 -8.47 11.25
CA ARG A 124 -7.25 -8.54 9.92
C ARG A 124 -6.21 -8.44 8.82
N ARG A 125 -5.30 -7.49 8.95
CA ARG A 125 -4.25 -7.23 7.96
C ARG A 125 -3.07 -6.51 8.59
N VAL A 126 -1.89 -6.92 8.19
CA VAL A 126 -0.64 -6.18 8.45
C VAL A 126 -0.14 -5.66 7.11
N GLU A 127 0.13 -4.36 7.01
CA GLU A 127 0.64 -3.73 5.80
C GLU A 127 1.87 -2.89 6.12
N ARG A 128 2.76 -2.73 5.14
CA ARG A 128 3.98 -1.95 5.28
C ARG A 128 3.99 -0.78 4.31
N VAL A 129 4.31 0.40 4.84
CA VAL A 129 4.60 1.59 4.06
C VAL A 129 6.04 2.03 4.28
N THR A 130 6.55 2.85 3.38
CA THR A 130 7.88 3.46 3.50
C THR A 130 7.72 4.96 3.70
N GLU A 131 8.21 5.46 4.83
CA GLU A 131 8.28 6.90 5.10
C GLU A 131 9.64 7.45 4.67
N PHE A 132 9.65 8.30 3.67
CA PHE A 132 10.81 9.08 3.28
C PHE A 132 10.82 10.43 4.02
N ARG A 133 11.99 10.79 4.53
CA ARG A 133 12.26 12.08 5.14
C ARG A 133 13.33 12.81 4.37
N LEU A 134 12.95 13.95 3.79
CA LEU A 134 13.86 14.83 3.08
C LEU A 134 14.31 15.96 4.01
N THR A 135 15.61 16.06 4.22
CA THR A 135 16.20 17.18 4.97
C THR A 135 16.44 18.33 4.02
N LEU A 136 15.87 19.49 4.33
CA LEU A 136 16.04 20.71 3.55
C LEU A 136 17.03 21.65 4.25
N LYS A 137 17.96 22.23 3.50
CA LYS A 137 18.84 23.28 4.01
C LYS A 137 18.02 24.51 4.38
N SER A 138 18.26 25.04 5.57
CA SER A 138 17.67 26.30 6.02
C SER A 138 18.20 27.46 5.18
N GLY A 139 17.39 28.46 4.91
CA GLY A 139 17.84 29.73 4.35
C GLY A 139 18.57 30.58 5.41
N LEU A 140 19.22 31.67 4.98
CA LEU A 140 19.94 32.63 5.86
C LEU A 140 19.06 33.26 6.97
N LEU A 141 17.74 33.21 6.85
CA LEU A 141 16.79 33.93 7.71
C LEU A 141 15.81 33.05 8.46
N GLY A 142 16.09 31.75 8.71
CA GLY A 142 15.22 30.92 9.54
C GLY A 142 14.91 29.53 8.99
N ALA A 143 13.72 29.01 9.32
CA ALA A 143 13.28 27.66 8.97
C ALA A 143 13.30 27.40 7.45
N ALA A 144 13.60 26.17 7.07
CA ALA A 144 13.58 25.76 5.67
C ALA A 144 12.17 25.95 5.07
N LYS A 145 12.07 26.70 3.98
CA LYS A 145 10.79 26.83 3.25
C LYS A 145 10.32 25.44 2.79
N ALA A 146 9.05 25.15 3.00
CA ALA A 146 8.44 23.91 2.54
C ALA A 146 8.60 23.71 1.01
N LEU A 147 8.51 22.46 0.56
CA LEU A 147 8.47 22.15 -0.87
C LEU A 147 7.12 22.60 -1.45
N SER A 148 7.12 23.11 -2.66
CA SER A 148 5.90 23.39 -3.43
C SER A 148 5.24 22.07 -3.89
N ALA A 149 4.00 22.15 -4.36
CA ALA A 149 3.29 20.99 -4.89
C ALA A 149 4.03 20.34 -6.06
N ASP A 150 4.58 21.14 -6.99
CA ASP A 150 5.32 20.64 -8.15
C ASP A 150 6.64 19.97 -7.72
N GLU A 151 7.37 20.58 -6.76
CA GLU A 151 8.59 19.99 -6.20
C GLU A 151 8.29 18.66 -5.49
N TRP A 152 7.17 18.58 -4.75
CA TRP A 152 6.70 17.35 -4.14
C TRP A 152 6.40 16.27 -5.17
N GLN A 153 5.67 16.63 -6.23
CA GLN A 153 5.32 15.69 -7.29
C GLN A 153 6.56 15.16 -8.01
N ALA A 154 7.51 16.04 -8.30
CA ALA A 154 8.77 15.66 -8.95
C ALA A 154 9.64 14.77 -8.03
N CYS A 155 9.72 15.07 -6.72
CA CYS A 155 10.39 14.20 -5.76
C CYS A 155 9.69 12.84 -5.64
N ALA A 156 8.36 12.82 -5.55
CA ALA A 156 7.58 11.60 -5.46
C ALA A 156 7.83 10.67 -6.66
N ALA A 157 7.94 11.22 -7.87
CA ALA A 157 8.23 10.44 -9.08
C ALA A 157 9.58 9.70 -9.02
N LEU A 158 10.52 10.15 -8.18
CA LEU A 158 11.81 9.50 -7.96
C LEU A 158 11.79 8.47 -6.83
N LEU A 159 10.78 8.53 -5.95
CA LEU A 159 10.73 7.78 -4.69
C LEU A 159 9.77 6.60 -4.69
N HIS A 160 8.87 6.49 -5.69
CA HIS A 160 7.89 5.41 -5.76
C HIS A 160 7.76 4.80 -7.16
N ASP A 161 7.27 3.59 -7.23
CA ASP A 161 6.86 2.95 -8.47
C ASP A 161 5.39 3.28 -8.76
N ARG A 162 5.15 4.04 -9.82
CA ARG A 162 3.80 4.46 -10.24
C ARG A 162 2.83 3.32 -10.56
N MET A 163 3.35 2.12 -10.86
CA MET A 163 2.52 0.96 -11.22
C MET A 163 1.98 0.24 -9.98
N THR A 164 2.79 0.16 -8.92
CA THR A 164 2.52 -0.68 -7.76
C THR A 164 2.34 0.08 -6.46
N GLU A 165 2.66 1.38 -6.46
CA GLU A 165 2.68 2.20 -5.25
C GLU A 165 1.86 3.48 -5.41
N SER A 166 1.45 4.04 -4.28
CA SER A 166 0.77 5.32 -4.12
C SER A 166 1.57 6.20 -3.17
N VAL A 167 1.50 7.52 -3.39
CA VAL A 167 2.16 8.51 -2.56
C VAL A 167 1.14 9.26 -1.72
N LEU A 168 1.46 9.41 -0.43
CA LEU A 168 0.66 10.12 0.56
C LEU A 168 1.55 11.17 1.24
N LEU A 169 0.98 12.29 1.62
CA LEU A 169 1.72 13.41 2.23
C LEU A 169 1.69 13.40 3.76
N ALA A 170 0.81 12.60 4.34
CA ALA A 170 0.73 12.44 5.78
C ALA A 170 0.51 10.96 6.15
N ARG A 171 0.95 10.61 7.35
CA ARG A 171 0.75 9.26 7.90
C ARG A 171 -0.75 8.95 8.07
N ALA A 172 -1.56 9.94 8.42
CA ALA A 172 -3.00 9.79 8.59
C ALA A 172 -3.71 9.38 7.29
N ASP A 173 -3.15 9.73 6.12
CA ASP A 173 -3.71 9.39 4.81
C ASP A 173 -3.56 7.91 4.45
N THR A 174 -2.94 7.10 5.31
CA THR A 174 -2.75 5.66 5.12
C THR A 174 -4.02 4.84 5.39
N ALA A 175 -5.00 5.38 6.14
CA ALA A 175 -6.22 4.66 6.50
C ALA A 175 -6.99 4.05 5.31
N PRO A 176 -7.12 4.73 4.14
CA PRO A 176 -7.77 4.17 2.95
C PRO A 176 -7.09 2.93 2.37
N LEU A 177 -5.83 2.64 2.74
CA LEU A 177 -5.14 1.41 2.34
C LEU A 177 -5.88 0.15 2.81
N PHE A 178 -6.65 0.26 3.87
CA PHE A 178 -7.43 -0.82 4.48
C PHE A 178 -8.91 -0.82 4.06
N ASP A 179 -9.29 0.01 3.10
CA ASP A 179 -10.65 0.00 2.58
C ASP A 179 -10.86 -1.22 1.69
N GLU A 180 -11.87 -2.00 2.04
CA GLU A 180 -12.30 -3.15 1.24
C GLU A 180 -13.35 -2.67 0.24
N GLN A 181 -13.07 -2.89 -1.04
CA GLN A 181 -14.06 -2.68 -2.08
C GLN A 181 -14.75 -4.02 -2.38
N PRO A 182 -16.09 -4.05 -2.45
CA PRO A 182 -16.79 -5.24 -2.89
C PRO A 182 -16.33 -5.59 -4.31
N GLY A 183 -15.97 -6.84 -4.52
CA GLY A 183 -15.65 -7.33 -5.87
C GLY A 183 -16.85 -7.14 -6.79
N LYS A 184 -16.61 -6.73 -8.03
CA LYS A 184 -17.67 -6.74 -9.04
C LYS A 184 -18.20 -8.18 -9.19
N PRO A 185 -19.51 -8.37 -9.37
CA PRO A 185 -20.07 -9.68 -9.66
C PRO A 185 -19.45 -10.22 -10.95
N MET A 186 -19.33 -11.55 -11.04
CA MET A 186 -18.89 -12.19 -12.27
C MET A 186 -19.90 -11.95 -13.36
N GLU A 187 -19.46 -11.39 -14.47
CA GLU A 187 -20.28 -11.19 -15.66
C GLU A 187 -20.13 -12.35 -16.62
N HIS A 188 -21.20 -12.69 -17.34
CA HIS A 188 -21.23 -13.74 -18.31
C HIS A 188 -21.54 -13.18 -19.70
N VAL A 189 -20.78 -13.63 -20.69
CA VAL A 189 -21.00 -13.30 -22.10
C VAL A 189 -21.71 -14.49 -22.75
N ASP A 190 -22.93 -14.28 -23.27
CA ASP A 190 -23.70 -15.31 -23.95
C ASP A 190 -23.19 -15.54 -25.40
N VAL A 191 -22.05 -16.23 -25.49
CA VAL A 191 -21.44 -16.55 -26.77
C VAL A 191 -22.23 -17.62 -27.53
N LEU A 192 -22.89 -18.54 -26.82
CA LEU A 192 -23.66 -19.62 -27.45
C LEU A 192 -24.93 -19.11 -28.12
N GLY A 193 -25.59 -18.11 -27.52
CA GLY A 193 -26.83 -17.55 -28.06
C GLY A 193 -26.60 -16.41 -29.08
N ARG A 194 -25.54 -15.60 -28.87
CA ARG A 194 -25.30 -14.37 -29.65
C ARG A 194 -24.07 -14.45 -30.57
N GLY A 195 -23.31 -15.54 -30.51
CA GLY A 195 -22.19 -15.80 -31.41
C GLY A 195 -21.07 -14.78 -31.34
N LYS A 196 -20.40 -14.54 -32.48
CA LYS A 196 -19.25 -13.64 -32.62
C LYS A 196 -19.56 -12.20 -32.16
N ALA A 197 -20.76 -11.71 -32.41
CA ALA A 197 -21.17 -10.36 -31.99
C ALA A 197 -21.10 -10.14 -30.47
N ALA A 198 -21.37 -11.18 -29.65
CA ALA A 198 -21.21 -11.10 -28.20
C ALA A 198 -19.74 -10.99 -27.78
N LEU A 199 -18.84 -11.69 -28.49
CA LEU A 199 -17.40 -11.59 -28.23
C LEU A 199 -16.83 -10.22 -28.60
N GLU A 200 -17.24 -9.68 -29.74
CA GLU A 200 -16.82 -8.35 -30.20
C GLU A 200 -17.25 -7.25 -29.22
N ALA A 201 -18.53 -7.32 -28.77
CA ALA A 201 -19.05 -6.41 -27.76
C ALA A 201 -18.27 -6.54 -26.44
N ALA A 202 -18.07 -7.76 -25.95
CA ALA A 202 -17.32 -8.00 -24.73
C ALA A 202 -15.84 -7.58 -24.83
N ASN A 203 -15.23 -7.78 -26.01
CA ASN A 203 -13.86 -7.34 -26.28
C ASN A 203 -13.72 -5.82 -26.12
N THR A 204 -14.71 -5.08 -26.62
CA THR A 204 -14.75 -3.62 -26.49
C THR A 204 -15.06 -3.17 -25.06
N ASP A 205 -16.09 -3.76 -24.44
CA ASP A 205 -16.60 -3.34 -23.13
C ASP A 205 -15.65 -3.69 -21.99
N PHE A 206 -14.98 -4.83 -22.08
CA PHE A 206 -14.05 -5.33 -21.04
C PHE A 206 -12.56 -5.13 -21.39
N GLY A 207 -12.23 -4.67 -22.59
CA GLY A 207 -10.86 -4.48 -23.02
C GLY A 207 -10.05 -5.80 -23.06
N LEU A 208 -10.66 -6.89 -23.58
CA LEU A 208 -10.09 -8.23 -23.51
C LEU A 208 -8.90 -8.45 -24.45
N ALA A 209 -8.69 -7.57 -25.43
CA ALA A 209 -7.64 -7.69 -26.46
C ALA A 209 -7.66 -9.04 -27.19
N LEU A 210 -8.84 -9.54 -27.52
CA LEU A 210 -9.02 -10.76 -28.31
C LEU A 210 -8.50 -10.52 -29.73
N SER A 211 -7.77 -11.49 -30.28
CA SER A 211 -7.42 -11.52 -31.71
C SER A 211 -8.62 -11.93 -32.57
N ASP A 212 -8.61 -11.55 -33.82
CA ASP A 212 -9.61 -11.94 -34.84
C ASP A 212 -9.60 -13.46 -35.09
#